data_76e56464cd8dbdd9e32674c07aafef9f
#
_entry.id   76e56464cd8dbdd9e32674c07aafef9f
#
_cell.length_a   1.000
_cell.length_b   1.000
_cell.length_c   1.000
_cell.angle_alpha   90.00
_cell.angle_beta   90.00
_cell.angle_gamma   90.00
#
_symmetry.space_group_name_H-M   'P 1'
#
loop_
_entity.id
_entity.type
_entity.pdbx_description
1 polymer ?
#
loop_
_entity_poly.entity_id
_entity_poly.type
_entity_poly.pdbx_seq_one_letter_code
_entity_poly.pdbx_strand_id
1 'polypeptide(L)'
;AYNAYNAYNAYNYHNYYNDYCAMLVAEGVGNKEAANTFRARTGNFKNVWDPEVKFMRGKLANGEWMPDFDPARWGSPFTEGCSWHYTWSVFHDIHGLIDLMGGDQAFTEKLDSVFQSEPRVNTGAYGRMIHEMAEMVAANMGQYAHGNQPIQHMIYLYGYAGQPWKTQARVREVMNRLYFPTPDGLCGDEDNGQTSAWYVFSALGMYPVNPASDEYVIGSPLFSKATIHLGDGKTFVIKADNNGPMRPYIEESSLNGQPLDRCFLRHGEIAKGGEVRFRMDSYKKEDWAAGSDARPSLQSRSTK
;
A
#
# COMPACT_ATOMS: atom_id res chain seq x y z
N ALA A 1 24.74 -12.63 19.09
CA ALA A 1 24.99 -12.54 17.63
C ALA A 1 23.69 -12.56 16.85
N TYR A 2 22.75 -13.50 17.12
CA TYR A 2 21.47 -13.64 16.41
C TYR A 2 20.56 -12.42 16.59
N ASN A 3 20.44 -11.89 17.81
CA ASN A 3 19.60 -10.71 18.10
C ASN A 3 20.15 -9.41 17.49
N ALA A 4 21.47 -9.23 17.47
CA ALA A 4 22.10 -8.07 16.83
C ALA A 4 21.94 -8.11 15.31
N TYR A 5 21.90 -9.30 14.73
CA TYR A 5 21.73 -9.55 13.32
C TYR A 5 20.30 -9.25 12.85
N ASN A 6 19.29 -9.72 13.58
CA ASN A 6 17.89 -9.41 13.29
C ASN A 6 17.59 -7.92 13.50
N ALA A 7 18.17 -7.29 14.53
CA ALA A 7 18.06 -5.86 14.76
C ALA A 7 18.64 -5.03 13.60
N TYR A 8 19.78 -5.44 13.02
CA TYR A 8 20.39 -4.74 11.89
C TYR A 8 19.52 -4.80 10.63
N ASN A 9 18.92 -5.95 10.32
CA ASN A 9 18.07 -6.11 9.16
C ASN A 9 16.68 -5.46 9.36
N ALA A 10 16.03 -5.68 10.48
CA ALA A 10 14.78 -5.01 10.83
C ALA A 10 14.97 -3.48 10.88
N TYR A 11 16.10 -3.02 11.46
CA TYR A 11 16.48 -1.61 11.51
C TYR A 11 16.59 -0.98 10.11
N ASN A 12 17.09 -1.69 9.10
CA ASN A 12 17.21 -1.15 7.75
C ASN A 12 15.88 -1.17 6.97
N TYR A 13 14.98 -2.10 7.23
CA TYR A 13 13.71 -2.22 6.48
C TYR A 13 12.63 -1.21 6.87
N HIS A 14 12.60 -0.76 8.13
CA HIS A 14 11.62 0.22 8.59
C HIS A 14 12.16 1.65 8.64
N ASN A 15 13.48 1.80 8.68
CA ASN A 15 14.07 3.09 8.99
C ASN A 15 14.02 4.08 7.83
N TYR A 16 14.07 3.67 6.58
CA TYR A 16 14.03 4.63 5.47
C TYR A 16 12.68 5.37 5.40
N TYR A 17 11.56 4.72 5.75
CA TYR A 17 10.28 5.41 5.87
C TYR A 17 10.22 6.27 7.14
N ASN A 18 10.73 5.77 8.26
CA ASN A 18 10.84 6.56 9.48
C ASN A 18 11.77 7.76 9.29
N ASP A 19 12.90 7.59 8.59
CA ASP A 19 13.81 8.68 8.22
C ASP A 19 13.08 9.70 7.31
N TYR A 20 12.22 9.27 6.39
CA TYR A 20 11.37 10.15 5.59
C TYR A 20 10.40 10.97 6.47
N CYS A 21 9.71 10.33 7.40
CA CYS A 21 8.83 11.03 8.34
C CYS A 21 9.61 12.01 9.23
N ALA A 22 10.77 11.60 9.74
CA ALA A 22 11.65 12.47 10.55
C ALA A 22 12.20 13.65 9.74
N MET A 23 12.51 13.43 8.46
CA MET A 23 12.89 14.49 7.53
C MET A 23 11.78 15.55 7.41
N LEU A 24 10.53 15.12 7.20
CA LEU A 24 9.40 16.05 7.08
C LEU A 24 9.18 16.85 8.37
N VAL A 25 9.31 16.21 9.53
CA VAL A 25 9.23 16.92 10.83
C VAL A 25 10.35 17.94 10.96
N ALA A 26 11.59 17.53 10.64
CA ALA A 26 12.75 18.42 10.70
C ALA A 26 12.61 19.64 9.76
N GLU A 27 12.07 19.44 8.56
CA GLU A 27 11.72 20.53 7.63
C GLU A 27 10.66 21.45 8.22
N GLY A 28 9.59 20.86 8.79
CA GLY A 28 8.49 21.60 9.38
C GLY A 28 8.90 22.51 10.55
N VAL A 29 9.91 22.10 11.32
CA VAL A 29 10.47 22.91 12.43
C VAL A 29 11.70 23.75 12.02
N GLY A 30 12.08 23.72 10.73
CA GLY A 30 13.19 24.51 10.20
C GLY A 30 14.60 23.97 10.53
N ASN A 31 14.74 22.74 11.00
CA ASN A 31 16.03 22.11 11.29
C ASN A 31 16.63 21.49 10.02
N LYS A 32 17.34 22.30 9.25
CA LYS A 32 17.93 21.91 7.96
C LYS A 32 18.99 20.81 8.08
N GLU A 33 19.78 20.82 9.16
CA GLU A 33 20.84 19.82 9.36
C GLU A 33 20.24 18.43 9.56
N ALA A 34 19.26 18.30 10.47
CA ALA A 34 18.55 17.05 10.69
C ALA A 34 17.80 16.60 9.42
N ALA A 35 17.12 17.53 8.72
CA ALA A 35 16.42 17.23 7.49
C ALA A 35 17.36 16.64 6.42
N ASN A 36 18.54 17.20 6.23
CA ASN A 36 19.54 16.69 5.27
C ASN A 36 20.08 15.33 5.68
N THR A 37 20.31 15.12 6.98
CA THR A 37 20.76 13.83 7.52
C THR A 37 19.75 12.73 7.25
N PHE A 38 18.46 12.97 7.55
CA PHE A 38 17.40 12.00 7.30
C PHE A 38 17.16 11.79 5.80
N ARG A 39 17.15 12.86 5.01
CA ARG A 39 16.99 12.77 3.54
C ARG A 39 18.01 11.85 2.90
N ALA A 40 19.26 11.90 3.32
CA ALA A 40 20.30 11.03 2.80
C ALA A 40 20.02 9.51 3.06
N ARG A 41 19.18 9.20 4.05
CA ARG A 41 18.84 7.82 4.42
C ARG A 41 17.57 7.28 3.76
N THR A 42 16.69 8.15 3.27
CA THR A 42 15.41 7.71 2.66
C THR A 42 15.61 6.77 1.48
N GLY A 43 16.72 6.89 0.74
CA GLY A 43 17.08 6.04 -0.39
C GLY A 43 17.68 4.67 -0.02
N ASN A 44 17.86 4.36 1.26
CA ASN A 44 18.55 3.14 1.69
C ASN A 44 17.82 1.82 1.35
N PHE A 45 16.54 1.87 1.02
CA PHE A 45 15.81 0.70 0.51
C PHE A 45 16.50 0.08 -0.72
N LYS A 46 17.18 0.88 -1.54
CA LYS A 46 17.92 0.42 -2.72
C LYS A 46 19.06 -0.54 -2.37
N ASN A 47 19.63 -0.41 -1.16
CA ASN A 47 20.74 -1.24 -0.70
C ASN A 47 20.32 -2.70 -0.41
N VAL A 48 19.05 -2.96 -0.20
CA VAL A 48 18.50 -4.28 0.13
C VAL A 48 17.71 -4.90 -1.02
N TRP A 49 17.61 -4.21 -2.14
CA TRP A 49 17.10 -4.76 -3.39
C TRP A 49 18.14 -5.66 -4.04
N ASP A 50 17.80 -6.91 -4.24
CA ASP A 50 18.61 -7.88 -4.97
C ASP A 50 18.06 -8.06 -6.39
N PRO A 51 18.76 -7.53 -7.42
CA PRO A 51 18.28 -7.57 -8.79
C PRO A 51 18.29 -8.98 -9.42
N GLU A 52 19.07 -9.91 -8.86
CA GLU A 52 19.12 -11.30 -9.37
C GLU A 52 17.85 -12.07 -9.00
N VAL A 53 17.40 -11.93 -7.75
CA VAL A 53 16.19 -12.61 -7.27
C VAL A 53 14.94 -11.73 -7.38
N LYS A 54 15.09 -10.42 -7.64
CA LYS A 54 14.02 -9.42 -7.77
C LYS A 54 13.14 -9.32 -6.52
N PHE A 55 13.78 -9.27 -5.36
CA PHE A 55 13.15 -9.08 -4.04
C PHE A 55 14.02 -8.22 -3.14
N MET A 56 13.40 -7.63 -2.14
CA MET A 56 14.14 -7.17 -0.96
C MET A 56 14.71 -8.39 -0.24
N ARG A 57 16.00 -8.37 0.02
CA ARG A 57 16.77 -9.46 0.63
C ARG A 57 17.64 -8.94 1.74
N GLY A 58 17.78 -9.72 2.81
CA GLY A 58 18.65 -9.37 3.93
C GLY A 58 20.13 -9.36 3.56
N LYS A 59 20.88 -8.47 4.20
CA LYS A 59 22.33 -8.42 4.12
C LYS A 59 22.99 -8.69 5.48
N LEU A 60 24.16 -9.29 5.42
CA LEU A 60 25.06 -9.45 6.56
C LEU A 60 25.74 -8.11 6.89
N ALA A 61 26.32 -8.00 8.10
CA ALA A 61 27.05 -6.80 8.52
C ALA A 61 28.26 -6.46 7.62
N ASN A 62 28.81 -7.46 6.92
CA ASN A 62 29.90 -7.28 5.95
C ASN A 62 29.40 -6.84 4.55
N GLY A 63 28.07 -6.66 4.37
CA GLY A 63 27.45 -6.24 3.12
C GLY A 63 27.12 -7.36 2.14
N GLU A 64 27.48 -8.60 2.44
CA GLU A 64 27.11 -9.77 1.63
C GLU A 64 25.63 -10.11 1.79
N TRP A 65 25.03 -10.71 0.75
CA TRP A 65 23.66 -11.21 0.84
C TRP A 65 23.55 -12.37 1.83
N MET A 66 22.44 -12.41 2.57
CA MET A 66 22.12 -13.58 3.39
C MET A 66 22.06 -14.83 2.50
N PRO A 67 22.71 -15.93 2.91
CA PRO A 67 22.63 -17.20 2.20
C PRO A 67 21.22 -17.81 2.25
N ASP A 68 20.99 -18.85 1.47
CA ASP A 68 19.77 -19.66 1.47
C ASP A 68 18.48 -18.82 1.31
N PHE A 69 18.49 -17.96 0.30
CA PHE A 69 17.35 -17.07 0.02
C PHE A 69 16.10 -17.86 -0.36
N ASP A 70 15.04 -17.63 0.37
CA ASP A 70 13.68 -18.10 0.07
C ASP A 70 12.70 -16.95 0.31
N PRO A 71 12.02 -16.43 -0.75
CA PRO A 71 11.13 -15.28 -0.61
C PRO A 71 9.90 -15.53 0.28
N ALA A 72 9.55 -16.80 0.53
CA ALA A 72 8.44 -17.20 1.40
C ALA A 72 8.89 -17.52 2.85
N ARG A 73 10.14 -17.25 3.20
CA ARG A 73 10.67 -17.47 4.55
C ARG A 73 10.23 -16.33 5.48
N TRP A 74 9.43 -16.67 6.49
CA TRP A 74 8.92 -15.72 7.47
C TRP A 74 9.91 -15.49 8.62
N GLY A 75 9.86 -14.29 9.18
CA GLY A 75 10.79 -13.85 10.19
C GLY A 75 12.10 -13.40 9.57
N SER A 76 13.24 -13.71 10.15
CA SER A 76 14.55 -13.25 9.64
C SER A 76 14.71 -13.33 8.10
N PRO A 77 15.10 -12.23 7.43
CA PRO A 77 15.65 -10.97 7.97
C PRO A 77 14.59 -9.92 8.39
N PHE A 78 13.33 -10.19 8.17
CA PHE A 78 12.23 -9.29 8.51
C PHE A 78 11.75 -9.53 9.94
N THR A 79 11.13 -8.52 10.55
CA THR A 79 10.55 -8.64 11.90
C THR A 79 9.40 -9.64 11.90
N GLU A 80 8.56 -9.57 10.85
CA GLU A 80 7.46 -10.48 10.57
C GLU A 80 7.31 -10.60 9.05
N GLY A 81 6.43 -11.48 8.57
CA GLY A 81 6.25 -11.66 7.14
C GLY A 81 7.52 -12.17 6.42
N CYS A 82 7.59 -11.92 5.13
CA CYS A 82 8.64 -12.43 4.24
C CYS A 82 8.95 -11.45 3.10
N SER A 83 9.84 -11.84 2.18
CA SER A 83 10.21 -10.97 1.05
C SER A 83 9.03 -10.64 0.12
N TRP A 84 8.05 -11.53 -0.03
CA TRP A 84 6.82 -11.25 -0.76
C TRP A 84 6.03 -10.06 -0.20
N HIS A 85 6.16 -9.80 1.10
CA HIS A 85 5.48 -8.70 1.80
C HIS A 85 6.33 -7.44 1.82
N TYR A 86 7.55 -7.54 2.31
CA TYR A 86 8.40 -6.37 2.56
C TYR A 86 9.02 -5.74 1.31
N THR A 87 9.01 -6.43 0.17
CA THR A 87 9.40 -5.83 -1.12
C THR A 87 8.58 -4.57 -1.45
N TRP A 88 7.35 -4.46 -0.94
CA TRP A 88 6.42 -3.37 -1.20
C TRP A 88 6.43 -2.25 -0.15
N SER A 89 7.18 -2.39 0.93
CA SER A 89 7.18 -1.46 2.07
C SER A 89 8.01 -0.20 1.84
N VAL A 90 7.93 0.39 0.65
CA VAL A 90 8.59 1.65 0.26
C VAL A 90 7.53 2.72 0.06
N PHE A 91 6.80 3.08 1.14
CA PHE A 91 5.62 3.96 1.09
C PHE A 91 5.92 5.36 0.56
N HIS A 92 7.13 5.87 0.78
CA HIS A 92 7.53 7.25 0.49
C HIS A 92 8.13 7.44 -0.90
N ASP A 93 8.57 6.36 -1.58
CA ASP A 93 9.23 6.44 -2.89
C ASP A 93 8.84 5.25 -3.78
N ILE A 94 7.53 5.14 -4.05
CA ILE A 94 7.00 4.03 -4.85
C ILE A 94 7.49 4.10 -6.31
N HIS A 95 7.66 5.30 -6.88
CA HIS A 95 8.23 5.42 -8.21
C HIS A 95 9.71 5.03 -8.25
N GLY A 96 10.48 5.36 -7.19
CA GLY A 96 11.84 4.84 -7.04
C GLY A 96 11.87 3.31 -6.95
N LEU A 97 10.86 2.69 -6.36
CA LEU A 97 10.70 1.23 -6.36
C LEU A 97 10.30 0.71 -7.75
N ILE A 98 9.42 1.41 -8.48
CA ILE A 98 9.04 1.08 -9.85
C ILE A 98 10.29 1.13 -10.76
N ASP A 99 11.08 2.19 -10.68
CA ASP A 99 12.32 2.34 -11.44
C ASP A 99 13.33 1.24 -11.11
N LEU A 100 13.45 0.90 -9.83
CA LEU A 100 14.36 -0.15 -9.35
C LEU A 100 13.97 -1.54 -9.89
N MET A 101 12.68 -1.79 -10.09
CA MET A 101 12.15 -3.03 -10.66
C MET A 101 12.22 -3.08 -12.19
N GLY A 102 12.53 -1.97 -12.87
CA GLY A 102 12.63 -1.89 -14.33
C GLY A 102 11.42 -1.27 -15.02
N GLY A 103 10.64 -0.47 -14.31
CA GLY A 103 9.51 0.31 -14.84
C GLY A 103 8.14 -0.31 -14.58
N ASP A 104 7.11 0.39 -15.02
CA ASP A 104 5.68 0.09 -14.75
C ASP A 104 5.28 -1.34 -15.06
N GLN A 105 5.71 -1.87 -16.20
CA GLN A 105 5.35 -3.22 -16.61
C GLN A 105 5.96 -4.27 -15.69
N ALA A 106 7.28 -4.21 -15.45
CA ALA A 106 7.97 -5.15 -14.59
C ALA A 106 7.43 -5.09 -13.14
N PHE A 107 7.11 -3.88 -12.66
CA PHE A 107 6.50 -3.68 -11.35
C PHE A 107 5.11 -4.33 -11.26
N THR A 108 4.24 -4.10 -12.25
CA THR A 108 2.88 -4.67 -12.23
C THR A 108 2.88 -6.17 -12.43
N GLU A 109 3.76 -6.73 -13.27
CA GLU A 109 3.94 -8.18 -13.40
C GLU A 109 4.40 -8.82 -12.09
N LYS A 110 5.34 -8.17 -11.39
CA LYS A 110 5.79 -8.61 -10.07
C LYS A 110 4.67 -8.54 -9.04
N LEU A 111 3.86 -7.49 -9.06
CA LEU A 111 2.71 -7.31 -8.17
C LEU A 111 1.62 -8.35 -8.47
N ASP A 112 1.33 -8.64 -9.74
CA ASP A 112 0.42 -9.71 -10.14
C ASP A 112 0.89 -11.07 -9.66
N SER A 113 2.21 -11.33 -9.70
CA SER A 113 2.78 -12.61 -9.27
C SER A 113 2.53 -12.94 -7.80
N VAL A 114 2.32 -11.93 -6.94
CA VAL A 114 1.94 -12.15 -5.53
C VAL A 114 0.63 -12.94 -5.43
N PHE A 115 -0.35 -12.59 -6.27
CA PHE A 115 -1.68 -13.22 -6.26
C PHE A 115 -1.75 -14.51 -7.05
N GLN A 116 -0.82 -14.71 -7.99
CA GLN A 116 -0.77 -15.88 -8.87
C GLN A 116 0.10 -17.00 -8.31
N SER A 117 0.98 -16.69 -7.36
CA SER A 117 1.85 -17.66 -6.71
C SER A 117 1.06 -18.56 -5.76
N GLU A 118 1.51 -19.81 -5.58
CA GLU A 118 0.96 -20.68 -4.55
C GLU A 118 1.16 -20.04 -3.16
N PRO A 119 0.20 -20.19 -2.23
CA PRO A 119 0.32 -19.71 -0.85
C PRO A 119 1.28 -20.60 -0.04
N ARG A 120 2.55 -20.62 -0.43
CA ARG A 120 3.61 -21.42 0.20
C ARG A 120 4.16 -20.69 1.42
N VAL A 121 4.36 -21.43 2.50
CA VAL A 121 4.94 -20.95 3.74
C VAL A 121 6.26 -21.65 4.04
N ASN A 122 7.28 -20.88 4.35
CA ASN A 122 8.48 -21.33 5.05
C ASN A 122 8.46 -20.64 6.44
N THR A 123 8.30 -21.43 7.49
CA THR A 123 8.16 -20.91 8.86
C THR A 123 9.38 -20.18 9.40
N GLY A 124 10.53 -20.32 8.74
CA GLY A 124 11.75 -19.56 9.00
C GLY A 124 12.15 -19.50 10.46
N ALA A 125 12.29 -18.27 10.97
CA ALA A 125 12.72 -18.03 12.35
C ALA A 125 11.66 -18.41 13.40
N TYR A 126 10.39 -18.56 13.02
CA TYR A 126 9.33 -18.99 13.94
C TYR A 126 9.38 -20.49 14.27
N GLY A 127 9.95 -21.31 13.37
CA GLY A 127 10.08 -22.76 13.55
C GLY A 127 8.75 -23.52 13.59
N ARG A 128 7.61 -22.82 13.46
CA ARG A 128 6.25 -23.38 13.46
C ARG A 128 5.32 -22.50 12.65
N MET A 129 4.18 -23.05 12.24
CA MET A 129 3.09 -22.27 11.66
C MET A 129 2.53 -21.31 12.72
N ILE A 130 2.42 -20.04 12.41
CA ILE A 130 1.71 -19.02 13.18
C ILE A 130 0.38 -18.68 12.48
N HIS A 131 -0.51 -17.95 13.17
CA HIS A 131 -1.87 -17.76 12.64
C HIS A 131 -1.88 -16.95 11.33
N GLU A 132 -1.03 -15.93 11.18
CA GLU A 132 -0.96 -15.11 9.95
C GLU A 132 -0.56 -15.94 8.73
N MET A 133 0.30 -16.94 8.90
CA MET A 133 0.66 -17.89 7.84
C MET A 133 -0.53 -18.79 7.48
N ALA A 134 -1.26 -19.28 8.50
CA ALA A 134 -2.44 -20.12 8.31
C ALA A 134 -3.57 -19.34 7.63
N GLU A 135 -3.79 -18.11 8.02
CA GLU A 135 -4.77 -17.18 7.45
C GLU A 135 -4.46 -16.88 5.98
N MET A 136 -3.18 -16.60 5.64
CA MET A 136 -2.75 -16.41 4.25
C MET A 136 -3.07 -17.64 3.39
N VAL A 137 -2.76 -18.84 3.89
CA VAL A 137 -3.06 -20.09 3.18
C VAL A 137 -4.58 -20.29 3.03
N ALA A 138 -5.35 -20.03 4.09
CA ALA A 138 -6.80 -20.18 4.08
C ALA A 138 -7.47 -19.15 3.14
N ALA A 139 -6.97 -17.92 3.08
CA ALA A 139 -7.44 -16.89 2.17
C ALA A 139 -7.27 -17.29 0.69
N ASN A 140 -6.29 -18.13 0.38
CA ASN A 140 -6.00 -18.61 -0.96
C ASN A 140 -5.94 -17.48 -2.01
N MET A 141 -5.16 -16.45 -1.69
CA MET A 141 -4.90 -15.28 -2.54
C MET A 141 -3.41 -15.18 -2.88
N GLY A 142 -2.77 -16.30 -3.18
CA GLY A 142 -1.34 -16.37 -3.43
C GLY A 142 -0.52 -16.07 -2.18
N GLN A 143 0.46 -15.20 -2.33
CA GLN A 143 1.32 -14.73 -1.24
C GLN A 143 0.79 -13.45 -0.56
N TYR A 144 -0.46 -13.05 -0.84
CA TYR A 144 -1.09 -11.88 -0.24
C TYR A 144 -1.69 -12.22 1.14
N ALA A 145 -0.97 -11.88 2.20
CA ALA A 145 -1.36 -12.14 3.58
C ALA A 145 -2.14 -10.94 4.17
N HIS A 146 -3.38 -10.71 3.73
CA HIS A 146 -4.16 -9.54 4.14
C HIS A 146 -4.37 -9.44 5.65
N GLY A 147 -4.42 -10.54 6.36
CA GLY A 147 -4.50 -10.59 7.82
C GLY A 147 -3.28 -10.00 8.54
N ASN A 148 -2.19 -9.73 7.82
CA ASN A 148 -0.98 -9.09 8.35
C ASN A 148 -0.81 -7.69 7.76
N GLN A 149 -0.80 -6.65 8.60
CA GLN A 149 -0.88 -5.23 8.23
C GLN A 149 0.22 -4.73 7.29
N PRO A 150 1.48 -5.20 7.34
CA PRO A 150 2.54 -4.74 6.44
C PRO A 150 2.23 -4.84 4.94
N ILE A 151 1.27 -5.70 4.54
CA ILE A 151 0.95 -5.92 3.13
C ILE A 151 -0.34 -5.22 2.66
N GLN A 152 -1.16 -4.70 3.56
CA GLN A 152 -2.49 -4.20 3.24
C GLN A 152 -2.52 -3.06 2.20
N HIS A 153 -1.48 -2.22 2.14
CA HIS A 153 -1.36 -1.12 1.19
C HIS A 153 -1.09 -1.58 -0.25
N MET A 154 -0.55 -2.79 -0.41
CA MET A 154 0.04 -3.28 -1.65
C MET A 154 -0.92 -3.26 -2.84
N ILE A 155 -2.20 -3.59 -2.63
CA ILE A 155 -3.20 -3.61 -3.70
C ILE A 155 -3.53 -2.23 -4.28
N TYR A 156 -3.12 -1.16 -3.60
CA TYR A 156 -3.25 0.22 -4.09
C TYR A 156 -2.08 0.66 -4.98
N LEU A 157 -0.99 -0.10 -4.99
CA LEU A 157 0.23 0.25 -5.72
C LEU A 157 0.08 0.21 -7.26
N TYR A 158 -0.92 -0.52 -7.78
CA TYR A 158 -1.22 -0.50 -9.21
C TYR A 158 -1.54 0.91 -9.74
N GLY A 159 -2.13 1.78 -8.92
CA GLY A 159 -2.40 3.17 -9.28
C GLY A 159 -1.14 3.96 -9.61
N TYR A 160 -0.03 3.68 -8.92
CA TYR A 160 1.26 4.33 -9.17
C TYR A 160 1.92 3.89 -10.48
N ALA A 161 1.56 2.70 -10.98
CA ALA A 161 2.07 2.16 -12.24
C ALA A 161 1.05 2.28 -13.41
N GLY A 162 0.04 3.16 -13.28
CA GLY A 162 -0.91 3.45 -14.34
C GLY A 162 -1.96 2.37 -14.60
N GLN A 163 -2.19 1.47 -13.64
CA GLN A 163 -3.21 0.41 -13.74
C GLN A 163 -4.24 0.47 -12.59
N PRO A 164 -4.90 1.62 -12.34
CA PRO A 164 -5.82 1.80 -11.22
C PRO A 164 -7.01 0.81 -11.25
N TRP A 165 -7.39 0.33 -12.43
CA TRP A 165 -8.45 -0.68 -12.57
C TRP A 165 -8.11 -2.00 -11.84
N LYS A 166 -6.83 -2.38 -11.73
CA LYS A 166 -6.41 -3.53 -10.92
C LYS A 166 -6.60 -3.28 -9.43
N THR A 167 -6.27 -2.08 -8.95
CA THR A 167 -6.60 -1.67 -7.57
C THR A 167 -8.09 -1.84 -7.30
N GLN A 168 -8.95 -1.33 -8.18
CA GLN A 168 -10.39 -1.39 -8.03
C GLN A 168 -10.91 -2.83 -7.90
N ALA A 169 -10.43 -3.72 -8.76
CA ALA A 169 -10.77 -5.14 -8.73
C ALA A 169 -10.31 -5.82 -7.42
N ARG A 170 -9.03 -5.61 -7.03
CA ARG A 170 -8.45 -6.24 -5.84
C ARG A 170 -9.09 -5.75 -4.54
N VAL A 171 -9.35 -4.45 -4.42
CA VAL A 171 -10.00 -3.88 -3.24
C VAL A 171 -11.37 -4.51 -3.03
N ARG A 172 -12.19 -4.63 -4.08
CA ARG A 172 -13.50 -5.29 -4.00
C ARG A 172 -13.38 -6.77 -3.70
N GLU A 173 -12.42 -7.46 -4.31
CA GLU A 173 -12.16 -8.87 -4.03
C GLU A 173 -11.83 -9.08 -2.53
N VAL A 174 -10.92 -8.30 -1.97
CA VAL A 174 -10.51 -8.40 -0.57
C VAL A 174 -11.68 -8.10 0.37
N MET A 175 -12.39 -6.98 0.16
CA MET A 175 -13.55 -6.64 1.00
C MET A 175 -14.64 -7.72 0.98
N ASN A 176 -14.89 -8.35 -0.16
CA ASN A 176 -15.94 -9.35 -0.29
C ASN A 176 -15.53 -10.74 0.23
N ARG A 177 -14.25 -11.06 0.21
CA ARG A 177 -13.77 -12.41 0.54
C ARG A 177 -13.25 -12.53 1.97
N LEU A 178 -12.75 -11.44 2.54
CA LEU A 178 -11.97 -11.48 3.78
C LEU A 178 -12.61 -10.70 4.95
N TYR A 179 -13.79 -10.09 4.72
CA TYR A 179 -14.52 -9.37 5.77
C TYR A 179 -15.98 -9.82 5.81
N PHE A 180 -16.46 -10.16 7.01
CA PHE A 180 -17.81 -10.68 7.22
C PHE A 180 -18.51 -9.94 8.37
N PRO A 181 -19.87 -9.82 8.34
CA PRO A 181 -20.65 -9.17 9.39
C PRO A 181 -20.88 -10.10 10.60
N THR A 182 -19.82 -10.73 11.10
CA THR A 182 -19.85 -11.69 12.22
C THR A 182 -18.78 -11.28 13.24
N PRO A 183 -18.85 -11.73 14.51
CA PRO A 183 -17.85 -11.38 15.54
C PRO A 183 -16.41 -11.79 15.17
N ASP A 184 -16.25 -12.81 14.34
CA ASP A 184 -14.99 -13.33 13.80
C ASP A 184 -14.75 -12.90 12.35
N GLY A 185 -15.35 -11.79 11.93
CA GLY A 185 -15.40 -11.34 10.54
C GLY A 185 -14.13 -10.68 9.99
N LEU A 186 -13.05 -10.60 10.76
CA LEU A 186 -11.74 -10.14 10.29
C LEU A 186 -10.86 -11.34 9.93
N CYS A 187 -10.08 -11.21 8.87
CA CYS A 187 -9.22 -12.28 8.38
C CYS A 187 -7.87 -12.40 9.07
N GLY A 188 -7.67 -11.74 10.18
CA GLY A 188 -6.46 -11.70 10.99
C GLY A 188 -6.62 -10.74 12.15
N ASP A 189 -5.52 -10.33 12.76
CA ASP A 189 -5.54 -9.41 13.88
C ASP A 189 -6.07 -8.03 13.49
N GLU A 190 -6.83 -7.44 14.41
CA GLU A 190 -7.38 -6.10 14.25
C GLU A 190 -6.29 -5.02 14.38
N ASP A 191 -5.29 -5.27 15.22
CA ASP A 191 -4.08 -4.46 15.45
C ASP A 191 -4.34 -2.98 15.70
N ASN A 192 -5.03 -2.71 16.80
CA ASN A 192 -5.29 -1.36 17.31
C ASN A 192 -6.01 -0.43 16.30
N GLY A 193 -6.88 -0.98 15.48
CA GLY A 193 -7.66 -0.22 14.51
C GLY A 193 -7.15 -0.28 13.07
N GLN A 194 -5.99 -0.86 12.81
CA GLN A 194 -5.38 -0.86 11.47
C GLN A 194 -6.25 -1.63 10.45
N THR A 195 -6.67 -2.86 10.79
CA THR A 195 -7.45 -3.69 9.86
C THR A 195 -8.86 -3.14 9.66
N SER A 196 -9.50 -2.65 10.73
CA SER A 196 -10.78 -1.96 10.63
C SER A 196 -10.68 -0.67 9.84
N ALA A 197 -9.65 0.14 10.05
CA ALA A 197 -9.41 1.38 9.30
C ALA A 197 -9.18 1.10 7.83
N TRP A 198 -8.46 0.04 7.47
CA TRP A 198 -8.28 -0.36 6.09
C TRP A 198 -9.63 -0.63 5.41
N TYR A 199 -10.52 -1.39 6.07
CA TYR A 199 -11.85 -1.67 5.54
C TYR A 199 -12.69 -0.40 5.37
N VAL A 200 -12.71 0.47 6.38
CA VAL A 200 -13.48 1.72 6.33
C VAL A 200 -12.99 2.62 5.19
N PHE A 201 -11.69 2.86 5.07
CA PHE A 201 -11.14 3.64 3.97
C PHE A 201 -11.42 3.01 2.60
N SER A 202 -11.23 1.71 2.49
CA SER A 202 -11.49 0.97 1.24
C SER A 202 -12.97 1.00 0.86
N ALA A 203 -13.88 0.89 1.83
CA ALA A 203 -15.32 1.01 1.61
C ALA A 203 -15.76 2.44 1.20
N LEU A 204 -15.04 3.47 1.66
CA LEU A 204 -15.18 4.85 1.17
C LEU A 204 -14.61 5.02 -0.24
N GLY A 205 -13.84 4.07 -0.74
CA GLY A 205 -13.23 4.10 -2.08
C GLY A 205 -11.88 4.81 -2.16
N MET A 206 -11.14 4.92 -1.07
CA MET A 206 -9.82 5.56 -1.02
C MET A 206 -8.95 4.96 0.08
N TYR A 207 -7.62 5.12 -0.02
CA TYR A 207 -6.68 4.66 1.01
C TYR A 207 -5.41 5.52 1.07
N PRO A 208 -4.93 5.92 2.26
CA PRO A 208 -3.69 6.66 2.43
C PRO A 208 -2.47 5.71 2.38
N VAL A 209 -1.99 5.36 1.19
CA VAL A 209 -0.82 4.48 1.01
C VAL A 209 0.41 5.02 1.75
N ASN A 210 0.65 6.31 1.65
CA ASN A 210 1.66 7.01 2.42
C ASN A 210 0.98 7.96 3.42
N PRO A 211 0.82 7.58 4.70
CA PRO A 211 0.17 8.45 5.71
C PRO A 211 0.89 9.78 5.95
N ALA A 212 2.16 9.91 5.58
CA ALA A 212 2.92 11.16 5.67
C ALA A 212 2.71 12.08 4.46
N SER A 213 1.91 11.67 3.47
CA SER A 213 1.48 12.50 2.34
C SER A 213 0.07 13.05 2.56
N ASP A 214 -0.37 13.95 1.67
CA ASP A 214 -1.74 14.47 1.65
C ASP A 214 -2.63 13.73 0.64
N GLU A 215 -2.17 12.60 0.07
CA GLU A 215 -2.85 11.88 -1.00
C GLU A 215 -3.53 10.60 -0.50
N TYR A 216 -4.74 10.38 -1.00
CA TYR A 216 -5.51 9.15 -0.83
C TYR A 216 -5.71 8.50 -2.20
N VAL A 217 -5.16 7.32 -2.39
CA VAL A 217 -5.30 6.57 -3.66
C VAL A 217 -6.73 6.08 -3.80
N ILE A 218 -7.34 6.31 -4.96
CA ILE A 218 -8.71 5.90 -5.24
C ILE A 218 -8.72 4.38 -5.51
N GLY A 219 -9.58 3.69 -4.75
CA GLY A 219 -9.92 2.30 -4.92
C GLY A 219 -11.27 2.12 -5.61
N SER A 220 -12.18 1.37 -4.98
CA SER A 220 -13.54 1.12 -5.47
C SER A 220 -14.55 1.25 -4.33
N PRO A 221 -15.37 2.33 -4.28
CA PRO A 221 -16.30 2.56 -3.19
C PRO A 221 -17.31 1.42 -3.07
N LEU A 222 -17.58 0.97 -1.83
CA LEU A 222 -18.52 -0.11 -1.56
C LEU A 222 -19.98 0.37 -1.57
N PHE A 223 -20.21 1.62 -1.12
CA PHE A 223 -21.55 2.20 -0.97
C PHE A 223 -21.88 3.12 -2.14
N SER A 224 -23.18 3.20 -2.50
CA SER A 224 -23.65 4.17 -3.50
C SER A 224 -23.54 5.62 -3.03
N LYS A 225 -23.51 5.83 -1.71
CA LYS A 225 -23.28 7.14 -1.10
C LYS A 225 -22.65 6.98 0.28
N ALA A 226 -21.64 7.77 0.55
CA ALA A 226 -21.09 8.00 1.88
C ALA A 226 -20.97 9.50 2.15
N THR A 227 -21.10 9.91 3.42
CA THR A 227 -20.97 11.31 3.82
C THR A 227 -19.98 11.39 4.98
N ILE A 228 -18.91 12.13 4.81
CA ILE A 228 -17.94 12.44 5.84
C ILE A 228 -18.35 13.80 6.44
N HIS A 229 -18.69 13.80 7.72
CA HIS A 229 -18.97 15.03 8.47
C HIS A 229 -17.63 15.62 8.93
N LEU A 230 -17.35 16.81 8.47
CA LEU A 230 -16.12 17.57 8.79
C LEU A 230 -16.41 18.57 9.90
N GLY A 231 -15.35 19.19 10.42
CA GLY A 231 -15.49 20.34 11.28
C GLY A 231 -16.25 21.49 10.61
N ASP A 232 -16.75 22.44 11.42
CA ASP A 232 -17.47 23.63 10.95
C ASP A 232 -18.77 23.35 10.15
N GLY A 233 -19.40 22.18 10.37
CA GLY A 233 -20.65 21.81 9.69
C GLY A 233 -20.51 21.46 8.21
N LYS A 234 -19.29 21.38 7.70
CA LYS A 234 -19.00 20.95 6.33
C LYS A 234 -19.19 19.45 6.17
N THR A 235 -19.43 19.04 4.93
CA THR A 235 -19.49 17.62 4.56
C THR A 235 -18.70 17.39 3.29
N PHE A 236 -18.07 16.20 3.21
CA PHE A 236 -17.54 15.68 1.96
C PHE A 236 -18.36 14.45 1.58
N VAL A 237 -18.95 14.46 0.40
CA VAL A 237 -19.85 13.41 -0.06
C VAL A 237 -19.15 12.58 -1.14
N ILE A 238 -19.19 11.28 -0.96
CA ILE A 238 -18.73 10.31 -1.96
C ILE A 238 -19.97 9.68 -2.57
N LYS A 239 -20.14 9.80 -3.88
CA LYS A 239 -21.21 9.17 -4.63
C LYS A 239 -20.65 8.17 -5.64
N ALA A 240 -21.29 7.01 -5.75
CA ALA A 240 -20.95 5.98 -6.71
C ALA A 240 -22.25 5.57 -7.45
N ASP A 241 -22.50 6.25 -8.56
CA ASP A 241 -23.63 5.96 -9.41
C ASP A 241 -23.46 4.61 -10.09
N ASN A 242 -24.54 3.89 -10.29
CA ASN A 242 -24.55 2.56 -10.91
C ASN A 242 -23.72 1.52 -10.13
N ASN A 243 -23.45 1.75 -8.83
CA ASN A 243 -22.66 0.87 -8.00
C ASN A 243 -23.37 -0.46 -7.70
N GLY A 244 -22.62 -1.53 -7.58
CA GLY A 244 -23.13 -2.86 -7.26
C GLY A 244 -22.03 -3.90 -7.11
N PRO A 245 -22.38 -5.11 -6.64
CA PRO A 245 -21.39 -6.18 -6.38
C PRO A 245 -20.51 -6.54 -7.59
N MET A 246 -21.09 -6.48 -8.79
CA MET A 246 -20.42 -6.82 -10.05
C MET A 246 -19.89 -5.59 -10.81
N ARG A 247 -19.81 -4.43 -10.15
CA ARG A 247 -19.42 -3.16 -10.76
C ARG A 247 -18.29 -2.51 -9.97
N PRO A 248 -17.10 -3.11 -9.94
CA PRO A 248 -15.96 -2.58 -9.18
C PRO A 248 -15.24 -1.45 -9.89
N TYR A 249 -15.43 -1.26 -11.19
CA TYR A 249 -14.62 -0.38 -12.00
C TYR A 249 -15.20 1.03 -12.09
N ILE A 250 -14.34 2.03 -12.11
CA ILE A 250 -14.72 3.43 -12.34
C ILE A 250 -14.63 3.69 -13.84
N GLU A 251 -15.73 4.12 -14.43
CA GLU A 251 -15.80 4.53 -15.82
C GLU A 251 -15.47 6.02 -15.97
N GLU A 252 -16.04 6.84 -15.08
CA GLU A 252 -15.82 8.29 -15.04
C GLU A 252 -15.80 8.77 -13.60
N SER A 253 -15.12 9.89 -13.37
CA SER A 253 -15.10 10.56 -12.07
C SER A 253 -15.11 12.08 -12.18
N SER A 254 -15.66 12.72 -11.15
CA SER A 254 -15.67 14.18 -11.03
C SER A 254 -15.50 14.60 -9.57
N LEU A 255 -14.86 15.76 -9.37
CA LEU A 255 -14.74 16.41 -8.09
C LEU A 255 -15.40 17.80 -8.17
N ASN A 256 -16.44 18.03 -7.34
CA ASN A 256 -17.22 19.26 -7.35
C ASN A 256 -17.74 19.64 -8.75
N GLY A 257 -18.18 18.65 -9.53
CA GLY A 257 -18.72 18.81 -10.88
C GLY A 257 -17.68 19.02 -11.99
N GLN A 258 -16.39 19.02 -11.68
CA GLN A 258 -15.32 19.08 -12.67
C GLN A 258 -14.74 17.66 -12.90
N PRO A 259 -14.36 17.30 -14.13
CA PRO A 259 -13.71 16.02 -14.39
C PRO A 259 -12.53 15.78 -13.46
N LEU A 260 -12.38 14.53 -12.98
CA LEU A 260 -11.29 14.09 -12.13
C LEU A 260 -10.52 13.00 -12.87
N ASP A 261 -9.47 13.39 -13.60
CA ASP A 261 -8.70 12.50 -14.46
C ASP A 261 -7.44 11.95 -13.76
N ARG A 262 -7.52 11.72 -12.46
CA ARG A 262 -6.43 11.16 -11.64
C ARG A 262 -6.94 10.12 -10.65
N CYS A 263 -6.07 9.19 -10.25
CA CYS A 263 -6.44 8.10 -9.35
C CYS A 263 -6.15 8.40 -7.86
N PHE A 264 -6.21 9.66 -7.45
CA PHE A 264 -6.05 10.06 -6.04
C PHE A 264 -6.85 11.33 -5.70
N LEU A 265 -7.16 11.49 -4.42
CA LEU A 265 -7.71 12.71 -3.82
C LEU A 265 -6.67 13.33 -2.89
N ARG A 266 -6.73 14.65 -2.68
CA ARG A 266 -5.88 15.33 -1.70
C ARG A 266 -6.66 15.63 -0.42
N HIS A 267 -5.98 15.53 0.72
CA HIS A 267 -6.58 15.84 2.01
C HIS A 267 -7.22 17.23 2.05
N GLY A 268 -6.54 18.23 1.49
CA GLY A 268 -7.07 19.59 1.42
C GLY A 268 -8.33 19.76 0.59
N GLU A 269 -8.60 18.87 -0.38
CA GLU A 269 -9.85 18.87 -1.14
C GLU A 269 -10.99 18.29 -0.31
N ILE A 270 -10.73 17.20 0.40
CA ILE A 270 -11.69 16.58 1.31
C ILE A 270 -12.03 17.57 2.45
N ALA A 271 -11.03 18.17 3.08
CA ALA A 271 -11.19 19.07 4.22
C ALA A 271 -11.95 20.36 3.88
N LYS A 272 -12.00 20.77 2.62
CA LYS A 272 -12.83 21.90 2.17
C LYS A 272 -14.32 21.58 2.11
N GLY A 273 -14.66 20.28 2.12
CA GLY A 273 -16.01 19.81 1.82
C GLY A 273 -16.28 19.77 0.32
N GLY A 274 -17.42 19.20 -0.05
CA GLY A 274 -17.83 19.07 -1.45
C GLY A 274 -18.26 17.67 -1.80
N GLU A 275 -18.13 17.28 -3.07
CA GLU A 275 -18.56 15.98 -3.58
C GLU A 275 -17.54 15.40 -4.55
N VAL A 276 -17.18 14.12 -4.35
CA VAL A 276 -16.60 13.30 -5.39
C VAL A 276 -17.66 12.33 -5.91
N ARG A 277 -17.75 12.20 -7.22
CA ARG A 277 -18.73 11.31 -7.88
C ARG A 277 -18.00 10.37 -8.82
N PHE A 278 -18.35 9.10 -8.73
CA PHE A 278 -17.88 8.02 -9.60
C PHE A 278 -19.08 7.43 -10.36
N ARG A 279 -18.90 7.12 -11.63
CA ARG A 279 -19.81 6.25 -12.40
C ARG A 279 -19.15 4.88 -12.47
N MET A 280 -19.84 3.88 -11.90
CA MET A 280 -19.31 2.52 -11.75
C MET A 280 -19.76 1.63 -12.89
N ASP A 281 -18.90 0.68 -13.31
CA ASP A 281 -19.16 -0.29 -14.37
C ASP A 281 -18.68 -1.71 -13.99
N SER A 282 -19.23 -2.69 -14.70
CA SER A 282 -18.78 -4.10 -14.67
C SER A 282 -17.57 -4.36 -15.58
N TYR A 283 -17.29 -3.50 -16.53
CA TYR A 283 -16.16 -3.60 -17.44
C TYR A 283 -15.04 -2.69 -17.01
N LYS A 284 -13.82 -3.24 -16.99
CA LYS A 284 -12.61 -2.47 -16.69
C LYS A 284 -12.39 -1.36 -17.71
N LYS A 285 -12.02 -0.18 -17.23
CA LYS A 285 -11.60 0.93 -18.02
C LYS A 285 -10.09 1.15 -17.83
N GLU A 286 -9.31 0.62 -18.76
CA GLU A 286 -7.84 0.58 -18.61
C GLU A 286 -7.20 1.96 -18.80
N ASP A 287 -7.86 2.88 -19.46
CA ASP A 287 -7.43 4.25 -19.74
C ASP A 287 -7.86 5.26 -18.67
N TRP A 288 -8.80 4.90 -17.75
CA TRP A 288 -9.18 5.79 -16.67
C TRP A 288 -8.00 6.07 -15.74
N ALA A 289 -7.61 7.35 -15.64
CA ALA A 289 -6.54 7.84 -14.78
C ALA A 289 -5.19 7.06 -14.93
N ALA A 290 -4.90 6.52 -16.12
CA ALA A 290 -3.70 5.72 -16.39
C ALA A 290 -2.47 6.55 -16.76
N GLY A 291 -2.67 7.80 -17.17
CA GLY A 291 -1.58 8.70 -17.58
C GLY A 291 -0.57 8.99 -16.46
N SER A 292 0.66 9.37 -16.82
CA SER A 292 1.71 9.69 -15.84
C SER A 292 1.28 10.78 -14.86
N ASP A 293 0.60 11.82 -15.36
CA ASP A 293 0.16 12.96 -14.55
C ASP A 293 -1.08 12.66 -13.67
N ALA A 294 -1.72 11.50 -13.93
CA ALA A 294 -2.89 11.04 -13.20
C ALA A 294 -2.56 10.17 -11.98
N ARG A 295 -1.31 9.79 -11.83
CA ARG A 295 -0.83 8.90 -10.76
C ARG A 295 -0.60 9.65 -9.46
N PRO A 296 -0.66 8.99 -8.30
CA PRO A 296 -0.25 9.61 -7.05
C PRO A 296 1.19 10.10 -7.15
N SER A 297 1.43 11.30 -6.65
CA SER A 297 2.73 11.97 -6.80
C SER A 297 3.71 11.55 -5.71
N LEU A 298 5.01 11.63 -6.06
CA LEU A 298 6.12 11.48 -5.15
C LEU A 298 6.47 12.72 -4.36
N GLN A 299 5.94 13.85 -4.73
CA GLN A 299 6.36 15.10 -4.10
C GLN A 299 5.52 15.39 -2.87
N SER A 300 6.09 14.99 -1.71
CA SER A 300 5.91 15.78 -0.51
C SER A 300 5.86 17.26 -0.88
N ARG A 301 4.79 17.92 -0.45
CA ARG A 301 4.59 19.35 -0.34
C ARG A 301 5.76 20.21 -0.85
N SER A 302 5.63 20.81 -2.02
CA SER A 302 6.36 22.07 -2.24
C SER A 302 5.81 23.04 -1.20
N THR A 303 6.58 23.29 -0.16
CA THR A 303 6.39 24.40 0.76
C THR A 303 6.20 25.69 -0.06
N LYS A 304 4.99 26.20 -0.09
CA LYS A 304 4.74 27.64 -0.25
C LYS A 304 4.51 28.26 1.11
#